data_8d8465b98ed6da46d917ac8929baaa47
#
_entry.id   8d8465b98ed6da46d917ac8929baaa47
#
_cell.length_a   1.000
_cell.length_b   1.000
_cell.length_c   1.000
_cell.angle_alpha   90.00
_cell.angle_beta   90.00
_cell.angle_gamma   90.00
#
_symmetry.space_group_name_H-M   'P 1'
#
loop_
_entity.id
_entity.type
_entity.pdbx_description
1 polymer ?
#
loop_
_entity_poly.entity_id
_entity_poly.type
_entity_poly.pdbx_seq_one_letter_code
_entity_poly.pdbx_strand_id
1 'polypeptide(L)'
;YHQSRWGYAGTKDLVYLDKEMSKRKIPCDGLFLDIDYMDRYKVFTTNEKTFRNPEQIAKKLLKKGRHIVPILDPGVRDENYFVRNDGIRKKIFCKNPNGDFYRGFVWPGATLFPDFSTEEGMSWWAKRVEKFSKKGFYGYWIDMNDPSTGSASDDEMLFFHGKKDHESFHNLYASGM
;
A
#
# COMPACT_ATOMS: atom_id res chain seq x y z
N TYR A 1 4.76 -12.61 18.54
CA TYR A 1 5.80 -11.68 18.06
C TYR A 1 5.61 -11.39 16.56
N HIS A 2 5.80 -10.14 16.17
CA HIS A 2 5.73 -9.68 14.78
C HIS A 2 7.13 -9.21 14.35
N GLN A 3 7.65 -9.79 13.26
CA GLN A 3 8.97 -9.44 12.72
C GLN A 3 8.83 -8.48 11.54
N SER A 4 9.40 -7.32 11.68
CA SER A 4 9.44 -6.29 10.65
C SER A 4 10.84 -5.72 10.50
N ARG A 5 11.21 -5.37 9.28
CA ARG A 5 12.32 -4.46 8.93
C ARG A 5 12.23 -4.09 7.46
N TRP A 6 12.77 -2.94 7.10
CA TRP A 6 13.02 -2.61 5.71
C TRP A 6 14.03 -3.58 5.09
N GLY A 7 13.75 -4.09 3.87
CA GLY A 7 14.64 -4.97 3.11
C GLY A 7 14.15 -6.42 2.96
N TYR A 8 13.03 -6.80 3.56
CA TYR A 8 12.37 -8.08 3.25
C TYR A 8 11.59 -7.92 1.95
N ALA A 9 12.16 -8.42 0.84
CA ALA A 9 11.64 -8.15 -0.50
C ALA A 9 10.83 -9.31 -1.11
N GLY A 10 10.83 -10.50 -0.50
CA GLY A 10 10.10 -11.60 -1.10
C GLY A 10 10.28 -12.97 -0.46
N THR A 11 10.08 -14.01 -1.29
CA THR A 11 9.98 -15.41 -0.84
C THR A 11 11.22 -15.90 -0.09
N LYS A 12 12.42 -15.52 -0.50
CA LYS A 12 13.66 -15.99 0.15
C LYS A 12 13.78 -15.50 1.57
N ASP A 13 13.44 -14.23 1.80
CA ASP A 13 13.49 -13.59 3.11
C ASP A 13 12.48 -14.23 4.05
N LEU A 14 11.24 -14.42 3.58
CA LEU A 14 10.19 -15.08 4.37
C LEU A 14 10.55 -16.52 4.74
N VAL A 15 11.14 -17.28 3.81
CA VAL A 15 11.61 -18.66 4.10
C VAL A 15 12.75 -18.65 5.10
N TYR A 16 13.67 -17.70 5.01
CA TYR A 16 14.76 -17.54 5.97
C TYR A 16 14.23 -17.23 7.37
N LEU A 17 13.36 -16.24 7.48
CA LEU A 17 12.74 -15.84 8.74
C LEU A 17 11.95 -17.00 9.38
N ASP A 18 11.13 -17.70 8.59
CA ASP A 18 10.38 -18.87 9.07
C ASP A 18 11.30 -19.92 9.69
N LYS A 19 12.42 -20.24 9.02
CA LYS A 19 13.41 -21.20 9.51
C LYS A 19 14.10 -20.73 10.79
N GLU A 20 14.55 -19.48 10.84
CA GLU A 20 15.26 -18.94 11.99
C GLU A 20 14.34 -18.82 13.21
N MET A 21 13.11 -18.36 13.06
CA MET A 21 12.13 -18.29 14.14
C MET A 21 11.82 -19.69 14.68
N SER A 22 11.62 -20.66 13.81
CA SER A 22 11.38 -22.06 14.21
C SER A 22 12.60 -22.68 14.90
N LYS A 23 13.81 -22.51 14.36
CA LYS A 23 15.06 -23.02 14.93
C LYS A 23 15.32 -22.46 16.34
N ARG A 24 15.06 -21.19 16.53
CA ARG A 24 15.29 -20.49 17.80
C ARG A 24 14.11 -20.62 18.77
N LYS A 25 13.05 -21.32 18.39
CA LYS A 25 11.82 -21.48 19.19
C LYS A 25 11.18 -20.13 19.57
N ILE A 26 11.30 -19.14 18.70
CA ILE A 26 10.69 -17.82 18.89
C ILE A 26 9.26 -17.87 18.36
N PRO A 27 8.22 -17.66 19.20
CA PRO A 27 6.84 -17.51 18.73
C PRO A 27 6.74 -16.29 17.81
N CYS A 28 6.27 -16.50 16.59
CA CYS A 28 6.15 -15.44 15.60
C CYS A 28 4.91 -15.66 14.75
N ASP A 29 3.98 -14.72 14.81
CA ASP A 29 2.66 -14.80 14.19
C ASP A 29 2.59 -13.95 12.90
N GLY A 30 3.38 -12.87 12.83
CA GLY A 30 3.40 -11.95 11.69
C GLY A 30 4.80 -11.73 11.12
N LEU A 31 4.91 -11.85 9.80
CA LEU A 31 6.10 -11.48 9.01
C LEU A 31 5.72 -10.29 8.13
N PHE A 32 6.30 -9.14 8.43
CA PHE A 32 5.98 -7.87 7.81
C PHE A 32 6.89 -7.61 6.61
N LEU A 33 6.30 -7.24 5.50
CA LEU A 33 7.00 -6.82 4.28
C LEU A 33 6.88 -5.31 4.12
N ASP A 34 8.00 -4.64 4.12
CA ASP A 34 8.13 -3.23 3.78
C ASP A 34 8.08 -3.06 2.24
N ILE A 35 8.25 -1.84 1.74
CA ILE A 35 7.98 -1.43 0.35
C ILE A 35 8.67 -2.28 -0.74
N ASP A 36 9.76 -2.98 -0.44
CA ASP A 36 10.58 -3.73 -1.43
C ASP A 36 9.89 -4.97 -2.02
N TYR A 37 8.76 -5.43 -1.45
CA TYR A 37 8.00 -6.53 -2.05
C TYR A 37 7.27 -6.13 -3.33
N MET A 38 7.05 -4.85 -3.53
CA MET A 38 6.33 -4.29 -4.68
C MET A 38 7.20 -4.22 -5.96
N ASP A 39 6.57 -4.22 -7.12
CA ASP A 39 7.24 -3.86 -8.37
C ASP A 39 7.48 -2.35 -8.41
N ARG A 40 8.72 -1.93 -8.14
CA ARG A 40 9.14 -0.51 -8.15
C ARG A 40 8.20 0.38 -7.33
N TYR A 41 7.83 -0.09 -6.15
CA TYR A 41 6.93 0.60 -5.21
C TYR A 41 5.52 0.92 -5.76
N LYS A 42 5.07 0.22 -6.79
CA LYS A 42 3.70 0.32 -7.30
C LYS A 42 2.73 -0.43 -6.40
N VAL A 43 1.84 0.30 -5.75
CA VAL A 43 0.85 -0.29 -4.83
C VAL A 43 -0.03 -1.34 -5.53
N PHE A 44 -0.43 -2.39 -4.80
CA PHE A 44 -1.16 -3.56 -5.29
C PHE A 44 -0.40 -4.43 -6.30
N THR A 45 0.92 -4.32 -6.35
CA THR A 45 1.78 -5.22 -7.14
C THR A 45 2.68 -6.06 -6.25
N THR A 46 3.25 -7.10 -6.81
CA THR A 46 4.36 -7.85 -6.21
C THR A 46 5.50 -7.92 -7.21
N ASN A 47 6.74 -7.93 -6.73
CA ASN A 47 7.91 -8.03 -7.58
C ASN A 47 8.02 -9.46 -8.14
N GLU A 48 7.84 -9.61 -9.46
CA GLU A 48 7.84 -10.89 -10.15
C GLU A 48 9.17 -11.69 -10.03
N LYS A 49 10.27 -11.01 -9.74
CA LYS A 49 11.59 -11.64 -9.57
C LYS A 49 11.80 -12.19 -8.17
N THR A 50 11.36 -11.47 -7.14
CA THR A 50 11.64 -11.79 -5.74
C THR A 50 10.43 -12.38 -5.02
N PHE A 51 9.21 -12.05 -5.45
CA PHE A 51 7.96 -12.46 -4.81
C PHE A 51 6.90 -12.92 -5.83
N ARG A 52 7.28 -13.88 -6.67
CA ARG A 52 6.46 -14.32 -7.82
C ARG A 52 5.15 -15.01 -7.45
N ASN A 53 5.15 -15.87 -6.44
CA ASN A 53 4.00 -16.69 -6.05
C ASN A 53 3.67 -16.49 -4.56
N PRO A 54 3.18 -15.30 -4.15
CA PRO A 54 2.91 -15.01 -2.74
C PRO A 54 1.92 -15.99 -2.10
N GLU A 55 0.93 -16.49 -2.84
CA GLU A 55 -0.06 -17.43 -2.31
C GLU A 55 0.56 -18.75 -1.84
N GLN A 56 1.59 -19.24 -2.53
CA GLN A 56 2.24 -20.50 -2.16
C GLN A 56 3.00 -20.38 -0.84
N ILE A 57 3.76 -19.30 -0.67
CA ILE A 57 4.51 -19.07 0.58
C ILE A 57 3.54 -18.73 1.71
N ALA A 58 2.49 -17.95 1.47
CA ALA A 58 1.47 -17.65 2.46
C ALA A 58 0.79 -18.93 3.01
N LYS A 59 0.39 -19.85 2.14
CA LYS A 59 -0.17 -21.16 2.54
C LYS A 59 0.80 -21.99 3.40
N LYS A 60 2.12 -21.96 3.08
CA LYS A 60 3.12 -22.68 3.87
C LYS A 60 3.31 -22.06 5.26
N LEU A 61 3.37 -20.75 5.34
CA LEU A 61 3.53 -20.02 6.60
C LEU A 61 2.29 -20.17 7.49
N LEU A 62 1.10 -20.10 6.90
CA LEU A 62 -0.16 -20.24 7.61
C LEU A 62 -0.28 -21.61 8.33
N LYS A 63 0.24 -22.70 7.74
CA LYS A 63 0.29 -24.01 8.41
C LYS A 63 1.08 -24.00 9.72
N LYS A 64 1.91 -22.99 9.93
CA LYS A 64 2.69 -22.78 11.17
C LYS A 64 2.12 -21.63 12.03
N GLY A 65 0.93 -21.13 11.70
CA GLY A 65 0.32 -19.99 12.37
C GLY A 65 0.97 -18.63 12.04
N ARG A 66 1.72 -18.53 10.93
CA ARG A 66 2.39 -17.28 10.54
C ARG A 66 1.68 -16.61 9.38
N HIS A 67 1.46 -15.31 9.50
CA HIS A 67 0.80 -14.48 8.50
C HIS A 67 1.79 -13.55 7.81
N ILE A 68 1.56 -13.28 6.52
CA ILE A 68 2.29 -12.23 5.80
C ILE A 68 1.48 -10.95 5.90
N VAL A 69 2.12 -9.87 6.35
CA VAL A 69 1.53 -8.53 6.52
C VAL A 69 2.35 -7.53 5.68
N PRO A 70 1.96 -7.26 4.43
CA PRO A 70 2.64 -6.26 3.62
C PRO A 70 2.23 -4.85 4.01
N ILE A 71 3.16 -3.90 3.83
CA ILE A 71 2.85 -2.48 3.89
C ILE A 71 1.94 -2.09 2.73
N LEU A 72 1.02 -1.17 2.97
CA LEU A 72 0.10 -0.64 1.98
C LEU A 72 -0.02 0.87 2.17
N ASP A 73 0.76 1.62 1.39
CA ASP A 73 0.71 3.07 1.35
C ASP A 73 -0.39 3.56 0.42
N PRO A 74 -0.98 4.74 0.65
CA PRO A 74 -2.04 5.28 -0.21
C PRO A 74 -1.53 5.75 -1.58
N GLY A 75 -0.24 6.03 -1.69
CA GLY A 75 0.39 6.61 -2.88
C GLY A 75 0.37 5.69 -4.10
N VAL A 76 -0.26 6.15 -5.17
CA VAL A 76 -0.34 5.44 -6.45
C VAL A 76 0.69 6.04 -7.42
N ARG A 77 1.72 5.27 -7.79
CA ARG A 77 2.75 5.75 -8.74
C ARG A 77 2.13 6.29 -10.02
N ASP A 78 2.49 7.51 -10.41
CA ASP A 78 2.01 8.12 -11.67
C ASP A 78 2.80 7.60 -12.88
N GLU A 79 2.65 6.29 -13.14
CA GLU A 79 3.23 5.57 -14.26
C GLU A 79 2.16 4.67 -14.87
N ASN A 80 2.33 4.28 -16.12
CA ASN A 80 1.39 3.38 -16.80
C ASN A 80 1.33 1.99 -16.13
N TYR A 81 0.30 1.73 -15.35
CA TYR A 81 -0.06 0.41 -14.84
C TYR A 81 -1.54 0.37 -14.42
N PHE A 82 -2.06 -0.83 -14.16
CA PHE A 82 -3.49 -1.06 -14.04
C PHE A 82 -4.21 -0.26 -12.93
N VAL A 83 -3.53 0.01 -11.79
CA VAL A 83 -4.14 0.77 -10.68
C VAL A 83 -4.28 2.24 -11.07
N ARG A 84 -3.19 2.84 -11.51
CA ARG A 84 -3.16 4.25 -11.93
C ARG A 84 -4.14 4.50 -13.06
N ASN A 85 -4.14 3.67 -14.10
CA ASN A 85 -5.00 3.87 -15.27
C ASN A 85 -6.50 3.76 -14.92
N ASP A 86 -6.87 2.80 -14.06
CA ASP A 86 -8.24 2.69 -13.59
C ASP A 86 -8.66 3.87 -12.70
N GLY A 87 -7.75 4.34 -11.82
CA GLY A 87 -8.00 5.50 -10.98
C GLY A 87 -8.17 6.80 -11.77
N ILE A 88 -7.34 7.02 -12.81
CA ILE A 88 -7.47 8.15 -13.74
C ILE A 88 -8.85 8.11 -14.44
N ARG A 89 -9.19 6.96 -15.03
CA ARG A 89 -10.46 6.78 -15.75
C ARG A 89 -11.68 7.05 -14.87
N LYS A 90 -11.60 6.67 -13.60
CA LYS A 90 -12.67 6.84 -12.61
C LYS A 90 -12.60 8.17 -11.86
N LYS A 91 -11.58 8.99 -12.13
CA LYS A 91 -11.36 10.28 -11.46
C LYS A 91 -11.28 10.17 -9.94
N ILE A 92 -10.58 9.14 -9.44
CA ILE A 92 -10.53 8.78 -8.01
C ILE A 92 -9.55 9.66 -7.21
N PHE A 93 -8.59 10.30 -7.87
CA PHE A 93 -7.49 10.97 -7.19
C PHE A 93 -7.86 12.40 -6.76
N CYS A 94 -7.23 12.84 -5.66
CA CYS A 94 -7.27 14.21 -5.17
C CYS A 94 -6.91 15.21 -6.27
N LYS A 95 -7.41 16.43 -6.15
CA LYS A 95 -7.21 17.51 -7.10
C LYS A 95 -6.24 18.55 -6.57
N ASN A 96 -5.64 19.33 -7.47
CA ASN A 96 -4.93 20.54 -7.16
C ASN A 96 -5.83 21.78 -7.44
N PRO A 97 -5.42 23.00 -7.08
CA PRO A 97 -6.21 24.23 -7.31
C PRO A 97 -6.55 24.51 -8.79
N ASN A 98 -5.78 23.95 -9.72
CA ASN A 98 -6.05 24.09 -11.17
C ASN A 98 -7.09 23.09 -11.70
N GLY A 99 -7.55 22.17 -10.83
CA GLY A 99 -8.50 21.11 -11.20
C GLY A 99 -7.85 19.86 -11.80
N ASP A 100 -6.52 19.81 -11.92
CA ASP A 100 -5.76 18.62 -12.29
C ASP A 100 -5.64 17.65 -11.12
N PHE A 101 -5.11 16.44 -11.36
CA PHE A 101 -4.77 15.53 -10.27
C PHE A 101 -3.57 16.07 -9.49
N TYR A 102 -3.71 16.11 -8.17
CA TYR A 102 -2.60 16.46 -7.27
C TYR A 102 -1.48 15.42 -7.37
N ARG A 103 -0.23 15.87 -7.35
CA ARG A 103 0.97 15.03 -7.38
C ARG A 103 1.88 15.34 -6.21
N GLY A 104 2.19 14.31 -5.42
CA GLY A 104 3.30 14.33 -4.47
C GLY A 104 4.48 13.51 -4.95
N PHE A 105 5.54 13.45 -4.12
CA PHE A 105 6.78 12.73 -4.42
C PHE A 105 7.23 11.91 -3.21
N VAL A 106 6.77 10.66 -3.14
CA VAL A 106 7.10 9.70 -2.08
C VAL A 106 7.85 8.49 -2.66
N TRP A 107 7.84 7.33 -2.01
CA TRP A 107 8.65 6.17 -2.41
C TRP A 107 8.53 5.79 -3.90
N PRO A 108 7.36 5.81 -4.53
CA PRO A 108 7.26 5.50 -5.97
C PRO A 108 7.85 6.58 -6.89
N GLY A 109 8.22 7.76 -6.41
CA GLY A 109 8.50 8.96 -7.19
C GLY A 109 7.24 9.81 -7.34
N ALA A 110 6.93 10.27 -8.55
CA ALA A 110 5.68 11.00 -8.82
C ALA A 110 4.47 10.12 -8.48
N THR A 111 3.57 10.64 -7.63
CA THR A 111 2.54 9.86 -6.95
C THR A 111 1.21 10.58 -6.95
N LEU A 112 0.13 9.86 -7.23
CA LEU A 112 -1.25 10.31 -7.11
C LEU A 112 -1.86 9.74 -5.82
N PHE A 113 -2.77 10.47 -5.20
CA PHE A 113 -3.39 10.09 -3.93
C PHE A 113 -4.90 9.87 -4.12
N PRO A 114 -5.45 8.70 -3.75
CA PRO A 114 -6.90 8.49 -3.79
C PRO A 114 -7.62 9.51 -2.90
N ASP A 115 -8.75 10.02 -3.36
CA ASP A 115 -9.58 10.94 -2.59
C ASP A 115 -10.50 10.14 -1.64
N PHE A 116 -9.97 9.79 -0.47
CA PHE A 116 -10.73 9.05 0.55
C PHE A 116 -11.79 9.88 1.27
N SER A 117 -11.96 11.14 0.93
CA SER A 117 -13.10 11.95 1.38
C SER A 117 -14.39 11.60 0.62
N THR A 118 -14.30 10.79 -0.42
CA THR A 118 -15.41 10.41 -1.28
C THR A 118 -15.72 8.90 -1.15
N GLU A 119 -17.02 8.56 -1.24
CA GLU A 119 -17.44 7.16 -1.22
C GLU A 119 -16.84 6.36 -2.39
N GLU A 120 -16.71 6.98 -3.55
CA GLU A 120 -16.08 6.41 -4.73
C GLU A 120 -14.61 6.05 -4.48
N GLY A 121 -13.85 6.94 -3.85
CA GLY A 121 -12.45 6.73 -3.49
C GLY A 121 -12.28 5.58 -2.49
N MET A 122 -13.05 5.59 -1.41
CA MET A 122 -13.05 4.53 -0.40
C MET A 122 -13.46 3.19 -1.00
N SER A 123 -14.55 3.14 -1.74
CA SER A 123 -15.07 1.91 -2.37
C SER A 123 -14.10 1.34 -3.41
N TRP A 124 -13.45 2.21 -4.18
CA TRP A 124 -12.44 1.81 -5.15
C TRP A 124 -11.22 1.18 -4.49
N TRP A 125 -10.75 1.75 -3.39
CA TRP A 125 -9.63 1.24 -2.61
C TRP A 125 -9.97 -0.10 -1.96
N ALA A 126 -11.11 -0.19 -1.28
CA ALA A 126 -11.58 -1.40 -0.62
C ALA A 126 -11.64 -2.61 -1.58
N LYS A 127 -12.17 -2.42 -2.80
CA LYS A 127 -12.20 -3.48 -3.83
C LYS A 127 -10.81 -3.93 -4.26
N ARG A 128 -9.81 -3.04 -4.22
CA ARG A 128 -8.41 -3.40 -4.53
C ARG A 128 -7.77 -4.16 -3.39
N VAL A 129 -8.00 -3.73 -2.17
CA VAL A 129 -7.55 -4.45 -0.96
C VAL A 129 -8.13 -5.86 -0.95
N GLU A 130 -9.43 -6.01 -1.16
CA GLU A 130 -10.08 -7.32 -1.25
C GLU A 130 -9.43 -8.23 -2.31
N LYS A 131 -9.22 -7.68 -3.52
CA LYS A 131 -8.57 -8.45 -4.59
C LYS A 131 -7.13 -8.81 -4.25
N PHE A 132 -6.39 -7.90 -3.64
CA PHE A 132 -4.99 -8.10 -3.29
C PHE A 132 -4.83 -9.12 -2.15
N SER A 133 -5.76 -9.15 -1.21
CA SER A 133 -5.80 -10.13 -0.11
C SER A 133 -5.88 -11.58 -0.59
N LYS A 134 -6.46 -11.82 -1.78
CA LYS A 134 -6.53 -13.15 -2.40
C LYS A 134 -5.14 -13.74 -2.71
N LYS A 135 -4.08 -12.91 -2.68
CA LYS A 135 -2.69 -13.36 -2.72
C LYS A 135 -2.17 -14.00 -1.42
N GLY A 136 -3.04 -14.14 -0.41
CA GLY A 136 -2.72 -14.78 0.87
C GLY A 136 -2.26 -13.80 1.95
N PHE A 137 -2.59 -12.52 1.80
CA PHE A 137 -2.34 -11.51 2.82
C PHE A 137 -3.53 -11.42 3.78
N TYR A 138 -3.27 -11.58 5.08
CA TYR A 138 -4.31 -11.63 6.13
C TYR A 138 -4.47 -10.31 6.88
N GLY A 139 -3.60 -9.37 6.65
CA GLY A 139 -3.60 -8.04 7.24
C GLY A 139 -2.67 -7.13 6.48
N TYR A 140 -2.70 -5.87 6.80
CA TYR A 140 -1.86 -4.85 6.19
C TYR A 140 -1.27 -3.95 7.26
N TRP A 141 -0.06 -3.51 7.02
CA TRP A 141 0.53 -2.37 7.68
C TRP A 141 0.21 -1.14 6.81
N ILE A 142 -0.66 -0.25 7.29
CA ILE A 142 -0.97 1.00 6.62
C ILE A 142 -0.03 2.09 7.15
N ASP A 143 0.60 2.80 6.22
CA ASP A 143 1.59 3.85 6.51
C ASP A 143 1.46 4.99 5.51
N MET A 144 2.16 6.11 5.70
CA MET A 144 2.18 7.27 4.82
C MET A 144 0.79 7.91 4.58
N ASN A 145 -0.16 7.64 5.45
CA ASN A 145 -1.57 8.01 5.32
C ASN A 145 -2.01 9.15 6.21
N ASP A 146 -1.07 10.00 6.58
CA ASP A 146 -1.27 11.29 7.26
C ASP A 146 -1.94 12.40 6.37
N PRO A 147 -1.93 12.50 5.00
CA PRO A 147 -1.13 11.83 3.97
C PRO A 147 0.25 12.44 3.79
N SER A 148 1.30 11.63 3.69
CA SER A 148 2.64 12.09 3.33
C SER A 148 2.75 12.40 1.84
N THR A 149 3.12 13.61 1.51
CA THR A 149 3.20 14.12 0.12
C THR A 149 4.64 14.34 -0.37
N GLY A 150 5.62 14.18 0.55
CA GLY A 150 7.03 14.34 0.27
C GLY A 150 7.41 15.81 0.10
N SER A 151 8.00 16.17 -1.02
CA SER A 151 8.45 17.55 -1.31
C SER A 151 7.36 18.45 -1.91
N ALA A 152 6.16 17.93 -2.19
CA ALA A 152 5.07 18.75 -2.70
C ALA A 152 4.36 19.50 -1.55
N SER A 153 3.74 20.64 -1.87
CA SER A 153 2.95 21.39 -0.90
C SER A 153 1.65 20.65 -0.58
N ASP A 154 1.42 20.39 0.71
CA ASP A 154 0.21 19.73 1.19
C ASP A 154 -1.04 20.58 0.95
N ASP A 155 -0.92 21.91 1.07
CA ASP A 155 -2.02 22.86 0.87
C ASP A 155 -2.64 22.78 -0.52
N GLU A 156 -1.89 22.28 -1.49
CA GLU A 156 -2.38 22.09 -2.86
C GLU A 156 -3.17 20.78 -3.04
N MET A 157 -3.21 19.89 -2.05
CA MET A 157 -4.00 18.67 -2.09
C MET A 157 -5.45 18.96 -1.68
N LEU A 158 -6.35 19.00 -2.63
CA LEU A 158 -7.77 19.29 -2.42
C LEU A 158 -8.60 17.99 -2.38
N PHE A 159 -9.54 17.94 -1.43
CA PHE A 159 -10.47 16.86 -1.18
C PHE A 159 -11.87 17.11 -1.75
N PHE A 160 -12.76 16.11 -1.65
CA PHE A 160 -14.14 16.16 -2.12
C PHE A 160 -14.22 16.57 -3.60
N HIS A 161 -13.45 15.87 -4.46
CA HIS A 161 -13.29 16.17 -5.89
C HIS A 161 -12.73 17.58 -6.17
N GLY A 162 -11.91 18.12 -5.28
CA GLY A 162 -11.32 19.45 -5.40
C GLY A 162 -12.18 20.59 -4.88
N LYS A 163 -13.27 20.30 -4.16
CA LYS A 163 -14.20 21.31 -3.61
C LYS A 163 -13.83 21.81 -2.22
N LYS A 164 -12.92 21.14 -1.53
CA LYS A 164 -12.49 21.43 -0.17
C LYS A 164 -10.97 21.45 -0.09
N ASP A 165 -10.46 22.34 0.76
CA ASP A 165 -9.05 22.48 1.04
C ASP A 165 -8.45 21.28 1.80
N HIS A 166 -7.15 21.26 1.94
CA HIS A 166 -6.40 20.23 2.64
C HIS A 166 -6.86 20.02 4.08
N GLU A 167 -7.07 21.12 4.83
CA GLU A 167 -7.47 21.10 6.23
C GLU A 167 -8.82 20.42 6.48
N SER A 168 -9.69 20.38 5.47
CA SER A 168 -11.03 19.80 5.60
C SER A 168 -11.04 18.29 5.85
N PHE A 169 -9.98 17.56 5.48
CA PHE A 169 -10.00 16.10 5.54
C PHE A 169 -8.66 15.44 5.88
N HIS A 170 -7.51 16.13 5.88
CA HIS A 170 -6.20 15.45 6.04
C HIS A 170 -6.14 14.61 7.34
N ASN A 171 -6.64 15.09 8.46
CA ASN A 171 -6.70 14.32 9.72
C ASN A 171 -7.61 13.09 9.67
N LEU A 172 -8.52 13.00 8.70
CA LEU A 172 -9.44 11.90 8.50
C LEU A 172 -9.01 10.96 7.36
N TYR A 173 -7.92 11.30 6.65
CA TYR A 173 -7.46 10.56 5.49
C TYR A 173 -7.15 9.09 5.80
N ALA A 174 -6.48 8.84 6.90
CA ALA A 174 -6.18 7.49 7.39
C ALA A 174 -7.46 6.70 7.70
N SER A 175 -8.46 7.34 8.30
CA SER A 175 -9.75 6.70 8.60
C SER A 175 -10.53 6.38 7.33
N GLY A 176 -10.48 7.25 6.33
CA GLY A 176 -11.08 7.01 5.02
C GLY A 176 -10.45 5.85 4.27
N MET A 177 -9.11 5.73 4.38
CA MET A 177 -8.35 4.61 3.81
C MET A 177 -8.73 3.28 4.45
#